data_9da19d43de6bd36b607fd16248f48c36
#
_entry.id   9da19d43de6bd36b607fd16248f48c36
#
_cell.length_a   1.000
_cell.length_b   1.000
_cell.length_c   1.000
_cell.angle_alpha   90.00
_cell.angle_beta   90.00
_cell.angle_gamma   90.00
#
_symmetry.space_group_name_H-M   'P 1'
#
loop_
_entity.id
_entity.type
_entity.pdbx_description
1 polymer ?
#
loop_
_entity_poly.entity_id
_entity_poly.type
_entity_poly.pdbx_seq_one_letter_code
_entity_poly.pdbx_strand_id
1 'polypeptide(L)'
;MNVFKTVPKFLQGYIETKRFTSLKGEIQKLRDAGDIEGEKKLIHFGQRRWVENITKAYGITYEVTGEENIPPEEDGPFMIYSNHQGYGDLAATMWIMRDHGMLGYVSKDSWRKYGILRDAVVYTRSIFLVRDNPKEAVRALSEAKKILDLGFNMIIFPEGTRSKGHEMGEFKPGAFKFAEKAKVPILPVTIDGSYKLFEELGSYQPCHIKVTIHPLVHIEKMDKHEQHEAAKQIEETIRSAL
;
A
#
# COMPACT_ATOMS: atom_id res chain seq x y z
N MET A 1 23.68 -3.33 14.65
CA MET A 1 23.34 -3.34 13.19
C MET A 1 24.49 -4.03 12.44
N ASN A 2 24.22 -5.13 11.74
CA ASN A 2 25.26 -5.81 10.94
C ASN A 2 25.42 -5.07 9.58
N VAL A 3 26.37 -4.12 9.54
CA VAL A 3 26.60 -3.21 8.41
C VAL A 3 26.88 -4.00 7.11
N PHE A 4 27.64 -5.09 7.19
CA PHE A 4 28.01 -5.91 6.03
C PHE A 4 26.79 -6.58 5.35
N LYS A 5 25.74 -6.91 6.09
CA LYS A 5 24.50 -7.47 5.53
C LYS A 5 23.52 -6.39 5.09
N THR A 6 23.49 -5.26 5.79
CA THR A 6 22.49 -4.20 5.60
C THR A 6 22.81 -3.29 4.41
N VAL A 7 24.06 -2.88 4.24
CA VAL A 7 24.46 -1.95 3.17
C VAL A 7 24.19 -2.50 1.77
N PRO A 8 24.57 -3.75 1.41
CA PRO A 8 24.27 -4.30 0.10
C PRO A 8 22.78 -4.38 -0.21
N LYS A 9 21.95 -4.77 0.81
CA LYS A 9 20.49 -4.85 0.66
C LYS A 9 19.88 -3.46 0.48
N PHE A 10 20.32 -2.48 1.26
CA PHE A 10 19.89 -1.09 1.09
C PHE A 10 20.23 -0.56 -0.30
N LEU A 11 21.43 -0.83 -0.80
CA LEU A 11 21.84 -0.44 -2.15
C LEU A 11 20.97 -1.13 -3.22
N GLN A 12 20.66 -2.41 -3.03
CA GLN A 12 19.76 -3.12 -3.95
C GLN A 12 18.37 -2.48 -3.98
N GLY A 13 17.77 -2.18 -2.81
CA GLY A 13 16.48 -1.48 -2.73
C GLY A 13 16.51 -0.11 -3.42
N TYR A 14 17.60 0.63 -3.23
CA TYR A 14 17.81 1.92 -3.92
C TYR A 14 17.88 1.74 -5.44
N ILE A 15 18.63 0.75 -5.94
CA ILE A 15 18.77 0.47 -7.38
C ILE A 15 17.40 0.12 -7.98
N GLU A 16 16.62 -0.76 -7.35
CA GLU A 16 15.30 -1.14 -7.87
C GLU A 16 14.32 0.04 -7.85
N THR A 17 14.35 0.87 -6.81
CA THR A 17 13.53 2.09 -6.77
C THR A 17 13.95 3.09 -7.84
N LYS A 18 15.27 3.21 -8.11
CA LYS A 18 15.77 4.06 -9.20
C LYS A 18 15.36 3.53 -10.59
N ARG A 19 15.34 2.21 -10.78
CA ARG A 19 14.82 1.58 -12.00
C ARG A 19 13.34 1.87 -12.21
N PHE A 20 12.53 1.75 -11.15
CA PHE A 20 11.13 2.13 -11.21
C PHE A 20 10.97 3.62 -11.55
N THR A 21 11.65 4.51 -10.83
CA THR A 21 11.54 5.96 -11.07
C THR A 21 12.15 6.44 -12.38
N SER A 22 12.91 5.61 -13.09
CA SER A 22 13.36 5.92 -14.46
C SER A 22 12.22 5.94 -15.47
N LEU A 23 11.07 5.29 -15.15
CA LEU A 23 9.87 5.30 -15.99
C LEU A 23 9.09 6.62 -15.90
N LYS A 24 9.45 7.52 -14.98
CA LYS A 24 8.70 8.75 -14.67
C LYS A 24 8.38 9.63 -15.88
N GLY A 25 9.32 9.72 -16.83
CA GLY A 25 9.13 10.54 -18.04
C GLY A 25 8.05 9.96 -18.97
N GLU A 26 7.97 8.65 -19.08
CA GLU A 26 6.94 7.95 -19.87
C GLU A 26 5.59 8.00 -19.17
N ILE A 27 5.57 7.74 -17.86
CA ILE A 27 4.36 7.85 -17.03
C ILE A 27 3.79 9.27 -17.14
N GLN A 28 4.64 10.30 -17.07
CA GLN A 28 4.19 11.69 -17.18
C GLN A 28 3.60 12.00 -18.58
N LYS A 29 4.19 11.48 -19.63
CA LYS A 29 3.65 11.64 -21.01
C LYS A 29 2.27 11.01 -21.16
N LEU A 30 2.06 9.80 -20.65
CA LEU A 30 0.76 9.13 -20.67
C LEU A 30 -0.27 9.92 -19.87
N ARG A 31 0.14 10.41 -18.69
CA ARG A 31 -0.69 11.24 -17.80
C ARG A 31 -1.13 12.55 -18.48
N ASP A 32 -0.21 13.24 -19.14
CA ASP A 32 -0.47 14.49 -19.84
C ASP A 32 -1.35 14.28 -21.08
N ALA A 33 -1.24 13.10 -21.72
CA ALA A 33 -2.11 12.69 -22.82
C ALA A 33 -3.51 12.21 -22.37
N GLY A 34 -3.74 12.04 -21.06
CA GLY A 34 -4.99 11.47 -20.53
C GLY A 34 -5.14 9.97 -20.80
N ASP A 35 -4.06 9.28 -21.18
CA ASP A 35 -4.06 7.83 -21.39
C ASP A 35 -3.97 7.09 -20.05
N ILE A 36 -5.12 6.97 -19.37
CA ILE A 36 -5.22 6.34 -18.04
C ILE A 36 -4.83 4.86 -18.10
N GLU A 37 -5.28 4.14 -19.13
CA GLU A 37 -4.98 2.71 -19.24
C GLU A 37 -3.51 2.44 -19.54
N GLY A 38 -2.89 3.25 -20.39
CA GLY A 38 -1.44 3.19 -20.61
C GLY A 38 -0.66 3.53 -19.34
N GLU A 39 -1.10 4.54 -18.59
CA GLU A 39 -0.49 4.92 -17.31
C GLU A 39 -0.58 3.78 -16.28
N LYS A 40 -1.77 3.17 -16.08
CA LYS A 40 -1.96 2.01 -15.19
C LYS A 40 -1.02 0.85 -15.55
N LYS A 41 -1.00 0.46 -16.82
CA LYS A 41 -0.16 -0.64 -17.31
C LYS A 41 1.33 -0.39 -17.06
N LEU A 42 1.80 0.83 -17.31
CA LEU A 42 3.21 1.16 -17.11
C LEU A 42 3.60 1.21 -15.62
N ILE A 43 2.75 1.76 -14.78
CA ILE A 43 2.96 1.76 -13.32
C ILE A 43 2.95 0.32 -12.80
N HIS A 44 1.96 -0.49 -13.19
CA HIS A 44 1.84 -1.89 -12.80
C HIS A 44 3.08 -2.71 -13.21
N PHE A 45 3.52 -2.56 -14.45
CA PHE A 45 4.77 -3.18 -14.92
C PHE A 45 5.97 -2.83 -14.03
N GLY A 46 6.11 -1.55 -13.67
CA GLY A 46 7.18 -1.08 -12.81
C GLY A 46 7.10 -1.64 -11.39
N GLN A 47 5.90 -1.67 -10.78
CA GLN A 47 5.67 -2.22 -9.44
C GLN A 47 5.89 -3.73 -9.39
N ARG A 48 5.36 -4.48 -10.37
CA ARG A 48 5.56 -5.92 -10.49
C ARG A 48 7.06 -6.26 -10.55
N ARG A 49 7.80 -5.61 -11.45
CA ARG A 49 9.24 -5.81 -11.58
C ARG A 49 9.98 -5.45 -10.29
N TRP A 50 9.59 -4.36 -9.65
CA TRP A 50 10.20 -3.94 -8.38
C TRP A 50 10.00 -5.00 -7.30
N VAL A 51 8.77 -5.49 -7.08
CA VAL A 51 8.49 -6.46 -6.02
C VAL A 51 9.12 -7.82 -6.28
N GLU A 52 9.14 -8.31 -7.53
CA GLU A 52 9.81 -9.56 -7.90
C GLU A 52 11.31 -9.50 -7.59
N ASN A 53 11.99 -8.40 -7.96
CA ASN A 53 13.40 -8.21 -7.71
C ASN A 53 13.72 -8.05 -6.21
N ILE A 54 12.92 -7.29 -5.48
CA ILE A 54 13.07 -7.10 -4.03
C ILE A 54 12.85 -8.43 -3.30
N THR A 55 11.79 -9.15 -3.62
CA THR A 55 11.48 -10.47 -3.04
C THR A 55 12.67 -11.41 -3.17
N LYS A 56 13.21 -11.55 -4.38
CA LYS A 56 14.39 -12.37 -4.65
C LYS A 56 15.65 -11.87 -3.92
N ALA A 57 15.92 -10.56 -3.99
CA ALA A 57 17.11 -9.97 -3.42
C ALA A 57 17.14 -10.05 -1.89
N TYR A 58 15.99 -9.91 -1.23
CA TYR A 58 15.91 -9.94 0.23
C TYR A 58 15.63 -11.34 0.79
N GLY A 59 15.28 -12.33 -0.07
CA GLY A 59 14.92 -13.67 0.36
C GLY A 59 13.57 -13.71 1.07
N ILE A 60 12.61 -12.94 0.58
CA ILE A 60 11.25 -12.93 1.12
C ILE A 60 10.50 -14.11 0.50
N THR A 61 9.74 -14.83 1.33
CA THR A 61 8.78 -15.83 0.88
C THR A 61 7.39 -15.44 1.37
N TYR A 62 6.35 -15.85 0.65
CA TYR A 62 4.97 -15.51 0.98
C TYR A 62 4.11 -16.75 1.10
N GLU A 63 3.20 -16.72 2.08
CA GLU A 63 2.03 -17.59 2.16
C GLU A 63 0.82 -16.68 2.02
N VAL A 64 0.04 -16.84 0.94
CA VAL A 64 -1.12 -15.98 0.63
C VAL A 64 -2.38 -16.83 0.69
N THR A 65 -3.39 -16.36 1.39
CA THR A 65 -4.72 -16.96 1.47
C THR A 65 -5.78 -15.92 1.11
N GLY A 66 -6.89 -16.35 0.50
CA GLY A 66 -7.98 -15.47 0.12
C GLY A 66 -7.71 -14.64 -1.13
N GLU A 67 -6.79 -15.05 -2.02
CA GLU A 67 -6.48 -14.32 -3.27
C GLU A 67 -7.72 -14.16 -4.17
N GLU A 68 -8.67 -15.09 -4.07
CA GLU A 68 -9.98 -15.03 -4.72
C GLU A 68 -10.88 -13.87 -4.27
N ASN A 69 -10.56 -13.23 -3.15
CA ASN A 69 -11.29 -12.05 -2.64
C ASN A 69 -10.84 -10.74 -3.30
N ILE A 70 -9.76 -10.75 -4.09
CA ILE A 70 -9.33 -9.56 -4.84
C ILE A 70 -10.31 -9.35 -5.99
N PRO A 71 -11.00 -8.18 -6.05
CA PRO A 71 -11.93 -7.92 -7.13
C PRO A 71 -11.22 -7.88 -8.49
N PRO A 72 -11.85 -8.38 -9.56
CA PRO A 72 -11.35 -8.17 -10.92
C PRO A 72 -11.40 -6.67 -11.28
N GLU A 73 -10.55 -6.25 -12.23
CA GLU A 73 -10.39 -4.83 -12.58
C GLU A 73 -11.69 -4.19 -13.11
N GLU A 74 -12.55 -4.97 -13.77
CA GLU A 74 -13.85 -4.56 -14.28
C GLU A 74 -14.87 -4.17 -13.20
N ASP A 75 -14.71 -4.64 -11.97
CA ASP A 75 -15.59 -4.29 -10.85
C ASP A 75 -15.28 -2.88 -10.28
N GLY A 76 -14.24 -2.24 -10.81
CA GLY A 76 -13.84 -0.90 -10.42
C GLY A 76 -12.81 -0.87 -9.29
N PRO A 77 -12.43 0.34 -8.85
CA PRO A 77 -11.39 0.51 -7.86
C PRO A 77 -11.86 0.16 -6.45
N PHE A 78 -10.91 -0.26 -5.63
CA PHE A 78 -11.10 -0.51 -4.21
C PHE A 78 -9.95 0.07 -3.39
N MET A 79 -10.14 0.13 -2.07
CA MET A 79 -9.07 0.47 -1.14
C MET A 79 -8.68 -0.74 -0.29
N ILE A 80 -7.39 -1.05 -0.23
CA ILE A 80 -6.84 -2.00 0.73
C ILE A 80 -6.66 -1.31 2.07
N TYR A 81 -7.14 -1.95 3.13
CA TYR A 81 -6.88 -1.59 4.53
C TYR A 81 -6.11 -2.72 5.19
N SER A 82 -4.93 -2.41 5.71
CA SER A 82 -4.05 -3.41 6.29
C SER A 82 -3.38 -2.91 7.57
N ASN A 83 -3.03 -3.82 8.47
CA ASN A 83 -2.12 -3.54 9.56
C ASN A 83 -0.72 -3.18 9.02
N HIS A 84 0.10 -2.53 9.84
CA HIS A 84 1.41 -2.00 9.43
C HIS A 84 2.53 -2.43 10.35
N GLN A 85 3.19 -3.54 10.04
CA GLN A 85 4.25 -4.09 10.87
C GLN A 85 5.64 -3.50 10.54
N GLY A 86 5.96 -3.31 9.25
CA GLY A 86 7.31 -2.95 8.88
C GLY A 86 7.50 -2.50 7.44
N TYR A 87 8.77 -2.43 7.02
CA TYR A 87 9.12 -2.14 5.62
C TYR A 87 8.71 -3.26 4.67
N GLY A 88 8.58 -4.49 5.18
CA GLY A 88 8.14 -5.64 4.39
C GLY A 88 6.72 -5.55 3.88
N ASP A 89 5.85 -4.73 4.53
CA ASP A 89 4.45 -4.58 4.12
C ASP A 89 4.30 -4.02 2.71
N LEU A 90 5.22 -3.13 2.30
CA LEU A 90 5.24 -2.58 0.95
C LEU A 90 5.46 -3.69 -0.10
N ALA A 91 6.37 -4.61 0.19
CA ALA A 91 6.63 -5.75 -0.68
C ALA A 91 5.45 -6.74 -0.65
N ALA A 92 4.87 -7.00 0.52
CA ALA A 92 3.72 -7.90 0.66
C ALA A 92 2.49 -7.41 -0.12
N THR A 93 2.16 -6.13 0.00
CA THR A 93 1.00 -5.54 -0.68
C THR A 93 1.19 -5.44 -2.19
N MET A 94 2.40 -5.11 -2.66
CA MET A 94 2.71 -5.17 -4.10
C MET A 94 2.73 -6.61 -4.62
N TRP A 95 3.12 -7.59 -3.78
CA TRP A 95 3.14 -9.00 -4.16
C TRP A 95 1.75 -9.55 -4.43
N ILE A 96 0.78 -9.29 -3.55
CA ILE A 96 -0.60 -9.74 -3.77
C ILE A 96 -1.26 -9.04 -4.97
N MET A 97 -0.85 -7.81 -5.28
CA MET A 97 -1.38 -7.04 -6.41
C MET A 97 -0.62 -7.25 -7.73
N ARG A 98 0.45 -8.07 -7.75
CA ARG A 98 1.33 -8.24 -8.92
C ARG A 98 0.64 -8.74 -10.19
N ASP A 99 -0.49 -9.44 -10.04
CA ASP A 99 -1.29 -9.97 -11.13
C ASP A 99 -2.70 -9.31 -11.22
N HIS A 100 -2.99 -8.34 -10.31
CA HIS A 100 -4.30 -7.70 -10.14
C HIS A 100 -4.28 -6.17 -10.36
N GLY A 101 -3.20 -5.62 -10.88
CA GLY A 101 -3.10 -4.20 -11.20
C GLY A 101 -2.20 -3.40 -10.25
N MET A 102 -2.12 -2.11 -10.50
CA MET A 102 -1.27 -1.21 -9.75
C MET A 102 -1.90 -0.76 -8.41
N LEU A 103 -1.05 -0.34 -7.48
CA LEU A 103 -1.45 0.12 -6.15
C LEU A 103 -0.79 1.47 -5.80
N GLY A 104 -1.62 2.47 -5.48
CA GLY A 104 -1.19 3.73 -4.89
C GLY A 104 -1.22 3.67 -3.35
N TYR A 105 -0.44 4.52 -2.69
CA TYR A 105 -0.28 4.51 -1.23
C TYR A 105 -0.66 5.85 -0.60
N VAL A 106 -1.29 5.78 0.58
CA VAL A 106 -1.38 6.96 1.46
C VAL A 106 -0.09 7.04 2.27
N SER A 107 0.81 7.92 1.84
CA SER A 107 2.18 8.00 2.33
C SER A 107 2.40 9.18 3.29
N LYS A 108 3.37 9.05 4.19
CA LYS A 108 3.75 10.12 5.11
C LYS A 108 4.41 11.28 4.34
N ASP A 109 4.01 12.53 4.64
CA ASP A 109 4.54 13.74 4.00
C ASP A 109 6.06 13.90 4.10
N SER A 110 6.67 13.42 5.18
CA SER A 110 8.14 13.51 5.35
C SER A 110 8.96 12.83 4.25
N TRP A 111 8.35 11.96 3.41
CA TRP A 111 9.02 11.35 2.26
C TRP A 111 9.26 12.33 1.11
N ARG A 112 8.57 13.49 1.07
CA ARG A 112 8.76 14.54 0.04
C ARG A 112 10.19 15.06 -0.06
N LYS A 113 10.91 15.06 1.06
CA LYS A 113 12.30 15.56 1.13
C LYS A 113 13.32 14.63 0.46
N TYR A 114 12.97 13.36 0.24
CA TYR A 114 13.84 12.39 -0.41
C TYR A 114 13.45 12.23 -1.88
N GLY A 115 14.23 12.81 -2.80
CA GLY A 115 13.85 12.91 -4.21
C GLY A 115 13.38 11.60 -4.87
N ILE A 116 14.11 10.50 -4.67
CA ILE A 116 13.76 9.20 -5.26
C ILE A 116 12.46 8.62 -4.67
N LEU A 117 12.24 8.79 -3.36
CA LEU A 117 11.04 8.30 -2.69
C LEU A 117 9.84 9.19 -3.01
N ARG A 118 10.06 10.52 -3.09
CA ARG A 118 9.04 11.45 -3.58
C ARG A 118 8.60 11.08 -4.98
N ASP A 119 9.53 10.83 -5.89
CA ASP A 119 9.21 10.45 -7.27
C ASP A 119 8.45 9.10 -7.29
N ALA A 120 8.87 8.11 -6.51
CA ALA A 120 8.14 6.85 -6.38
C ALA A 120 6.67 7.08 -5.94
N VAL A 121 6.43 7.92 -4.92
CA VAL A 121 5.08 8.25 -4.45
C VAL A 121 4.27 8.96 -5.54
N VAL A 122 4.83 9.97 -6.19
CA VAL A 122 4.14 10.78 -7.22
C VAL A 122 3.76 9.95 -8.43
N TYR A 123 4.67 9.10 -8.90
CA TYR A 123 4.48 8.33 -10.15
C TYR A 123 3.73 7.02 -9.96
N THR A 124 3.40 6.62 -8.72
CA THR A 124 2.45 5.53 -8.43
C THR A 124 1.04 6.03 -8.12
N ARG A 125 0.68 7.28 -8.41
CA ARG A 125 -0.61 7.85 -7.98
C ARG A 125 -0.84 7.73 -6.47
N SER A 126 0.23 7.71 -5.68
CA SER A 126 0.17 7.76 -4.23
C SER A 126 0.05 9.21 -3.75
N ILE A 127 -0.49 9.39 -2.56
CA ILE A 127 -0.70 10.71 -1.97
C ILE A 127 0.14 10.90 -0.72
N PHE A 128 0.44 12.16 -0.41
CA PHE A 128 1.09 12.52 0.85
C PHE A 128 0.07 13.03 1.87
N LEU A 129 0.09 12.43 3.05
CA LEU A 129 -0.74 12.83 4.17
C LEU A 129 0.09 13.58 5.21
N VAL A 130 -0.25 14.85 5.44
CA VAL A 130 0.25 15.64 6.57
C VAL A 130 -0.63 15.30 7.76
N ARG A 131 -0.02 14.77 8.81
CA ARG A 131 -0.73 14.41 10.04
C ARG A 131 -1.00 15.65 10.89
N ASP A 132 -2.03 15.55 11.72
CA ASP A 132 -2.38 16.59 12.70
C ASP A 132 -2.72 17.96 12.07
N ASN A 133 -3.09 17.95 10.78
CA ASN A 133 -3.57 19.13 10.06
C ASN A 133 -4.90 18.81 9.34
N PRO A 134 -6.04 19.29 9.90
CA PRO A 134 -7.37 19.02 9.33
C PRO A 134 -7.54 19.50 7.88
N LYS A 135 -6.95 20.62 7.50
CA LYS A 135 -7.04 21.15 6.12
C LYS A 135 -6.31 20.24 5.13
N GLU A 136 -5.12 19.78 5.50
CA GLU A 136 -4.35 18.84 4.66
C GLU A 136 -5.01 17.45 4.61
N ALA A 137 -5.67 17.02 5.69
CA ALA A 137 -6.45 15.79 5.68
C ALA A 137 -7.61 15.87 4.66
N VAL A 138 -8.36 16.96 4.64
CA VAL A 138 -9.45 17.18 3.66
C VAL A 138 -8.90 17.21 2.23
N ARG A 139 -7.73 17.83 2.01
CA ARG A 139 -7.06 17.84 0.71
C ARG A 139 -6.66 16.42 0.29
N ALA A 140 -6.03 15.64 1.17
CA ALA A 140 -5.63 14.26 0.90
C ALA A 140 -6.83 13.38 0.55
N LEU A 141 -7.95 13.51 1.29
CA LEU A 141 -9.21 12.82 0.99
C LEU A 141 -9.73 13.17 -0.43
N SER A 142 -9.66 14.44 -0.81
CA SER A 142 -10.12 14.89 -2.14
C SER A 142 -9.18 14.41 -3.25
N GLU A 143 -7.89 14.33 -3.00
CA GLU A 143 -6.88 13.81 -3.93
C GLU A 143 -7.04 12.30 -4.12
N ALA A 144 -7.22 11.54 -3.02
CA ALA A 144 -7.50 10.10 -3.06
C ALA A 144 -8.76 9.80 -3.88
N LYS A 145 -9.84 10.55 -3.62
CA LYS A 145 -11.07 10.38 -4.40
C LYS A 145 -10.84 10.55 -5.90
N LYS A 146 -10.12 11.59 -6.32
CA LYS A 146 -9.81 11.81 -7.75
C LYS A 146 -9.04 10.65 -8.37
N ILE A 147 -8.10 10.07 -7.62
CA ILE A 147 -7.30 8.94 -8.07
C ILE A 147 -8.17 7.68 -8.21
N LEU A 148 -9.02 7.41 -7.22
CA LEU A 148 -9.97 6.30 -7.24
C LEU A 148 -11.01 6.48 -8.35
N ASP A 149 -11.54 7.70 -8.57
CA ASP A 149 -12.45 8.00 -9.69
C ASP A 149 -11.84 7.74 -11.08
N LEU A 150 -10.50 7.74 -11.19
CA LEU A 150 -9.78 7.36 -12.41
C LEU A 150 -9.56 5.83 -12.50
N GLY A 151 -10.06 5.05 -11.54
CA GLY A 151 -9.96 3.59 -11.52
C GLY A 151 -8.62 3.06 -10.99
N PHE A 152 -7.86 3.85 -10.21
CA PHE A 152 -6.64 3.37 -9.55
C PHE A 152 -6.95 2.82 -8.17
N ASN A 153 -6.39 1.66 -7.83
CA ASN A 153 -6.49 1.12 -6.46
C ASN A 153 -5.55 1.85 -5.49
N MET A 154 -5.94 1.92 -4.23
CA MET A 154 -5.12 2.55 -3.21
C MET A 154 -5.05 1.69 -1.93
N ILE A 155 -3.99 1.88 -1.16
CA ILE A 155 -3.85 1.27 0.17
C ILE A 155 -3.63 2.35 1.23
N ILE A 156 -4.19 2.10 2.39
CA ILE A 156 -3.89 2.82 3.63
C ILE A 156 -3.59 1.83 4.75
N PHE A 157 -2.67 2.21 5.62
CA PHE A 157 -2.41 1.55 6.90
C PHE A 157 -3.07 2.38 8.01
N PRO A 158 -4.25 1.98 8.51
CA PRO A 158 -5.05 2.82 9.39
C PRO A 158 -4.42 3.14 10.74
N GLU A 159 -3.46 2.35 11.20
CA GLU A 159 -2.66 2.64 12.39
C GLU A 159 -1.89 3.98 12.27
N GLY A 160 -1.58 4.37 11.04
CA GLY A 160 -0.84 5.59 10.73
C GLY A 160 0.64 5.54 11.13
N THR A 161 1.11 4.45 11.71
CA THR A 161 2.53 4.19 12.03
C THR A 161 2.78 2.68 12.02
N ARG A 162 4.03 2.27 11.84
CA ARG A 162 4.41 0.86 11.94
C ARG A 162 4.41 0.43 13.41
N SER A 163 3.88 -0.75 13.69
CA SER A 163 3.96 -1.38 15.00
C SER A 163 5.39 -1.86 15.32
N LYS A 164 6.15 -2.24 14.28
CA LYS A 164 7.53 -2.77 14.34
C LYS A 164 7.64 -4.14 15.04
N GLY A 165 6.54 -4.85 15.11
CA GLY A 165 6.42 -6.15 15.76
C GLY A 165 5.12 -6.83 15.34
N HIS A 166 4.82 -7.94 15.96
CA HIS A 166 3.63 -8.73 15.68
C HIS A 166 2.33 -8.00 16.08
N GLU A 167 2.35 -7.32 17.22
CA GLU A 167 1.18 -6.62 17.76
C GLU A 167 0.70 -5.48 16.84
N MET A 168 -0.58 -5.47 16.53
CA MET A 168 -1.23 -4.42 15.74
C MET A 168 -1.69 -3.26 16.65
N GLY A 169 -1.44 -2.02 16.22
CA GLY A 169 -1.99 -0.83 16.87
C GLY A 169 -3.47 -0.61 16.58
N GLU A 170 -4.08 0.38 17.23
CA GLU A 170 -5.46 0.77 16.98
C GLU A 170 -5.62 1.50 15.65
N PHE A 171 -6.70 1.22 14.95
CA PHE A 171 -7.03 1.91 13.70
C PHE A 171 -7.61 3.31 13.98
N LYS A 172 -7.07 4.29 13.28
CA LYS A 172 -7.54 5.68 13.39
C LYS A 172 -8.85 5.85 12.63
N PRO A 173 -9.94 6.32 13.25
CA PRO A 173 -11.24 6.48 12.58
C PRO A 173 -11.17 7.37 11.33
N GLY A 174 -10.25 8.35 11.31
CA GLY A 174 -10.03 9.21 10.15
C GLY A 174 -9.55 8.48 8.90
N ALA A 175 -8.97 7.27 9.02
CA ALA A 175 -8.53 6.48 7.89
C ALA A 175 -9.74 5.99 7.05
N PHE A 176 -10.85 5.63 7.68
CA PHE A 176 -12.03 5.11 6.98
C PHE A 176 -12.71 6.15 6.10
N LYS A 177 -12.52 7.44 6.39
CA LYS A 177 -13.04 8.55 5.56
C LYS A 177 -12.52 8.55 4.12
N PHE A 178 -11.43 7.86 3.83
CA PHE A 178 -10.92 7.77 2.45
C PHE A 178 -11.85 6.95 1.57
N ALA A 179 -12.21 5.74 1.98
CA ALA A 179 -13.12 4.88 1.23
C ALA A 179 -14.56 5.44 1.26
N GLU A 180 -15.04 5.95 2.41
CA GLU A 180 -16.35 6.62 2.52
C GLU A 180 -16.47 7.80 1.54
N LYS A 181 -15.46 8.68 1.49
CA LYS A 181 -15.45 9.86 0.60
C LYS A 181 -15.39 9.48 -0.87
N ALA A 182 -14.62 8.46 -1.19
CA ALA A 182 -14.47 7.97 -2.56
C ALA A 182 -15.65 7.10 -3.01
N LYS A 183 -16.42 6.57 -2.06
CA LYS A 183 -17.51 5.60 -2.30
C LYS A 183 -17.00 4.34 -3.02
N VAL A 184 -15.95 3.75 -2.47
CA VAL A 184 -15.37 2.50 -2.96
C VAL A 184 -15.37 1.45 -1.87
N PRO A 185 -15.39 0.15 -2.21
CA PRO A 185 -15.31 -0.92 -1.22
C PRO A 185 -13.93 -0.99 -0.59
N ILE A 186 -13.86 -1.64 0.58
CA ILE A 186 -12.63 -1.92 1.31
C ILE A 186 -12.30 -3.39 1.19
N LEU A 187 -11.05 -3.69 0.82
CA LEU A 187 -10.45 -5.03 0.88
C LEU A 187 -9.56 -5.10 2.13
N PRO A 188 -10.02 -5.78 3.20
CA PRO A 188 -9.20 -5.94 4.39
C PRO A 188 -8.08 -6.95 4.15
N VAL A 189 -6.87 -6.64 4.59
CA VAL A 189 -5.68 -7.51 4.41
C VAL A 189 -4.91 -7.57 5.73
N THR A 190 -4.62 -8.78 6.20
CA THR A 190 -3.72 -9.01 7.33
C THR A 190 -2.34 -9.39 6.82
N ILE A 191 -1.32 -8.75 7.36
CA ILE A 191 0.09 -9.04 7.07
C ILE A 191 0.77 -9.46 8.37
N ASP A 192 1.34 -10.66 8.41
CA ASP A 192 2.12 -11.14 9.54
C ASP A 192 3.54 -11.55 9.15
N GLY A 193 4.49 -11.22 10.00
CA GLY A 193 5.91 -11.56 9.84
C GLY A 193 6.73 -10.56 9.04
N SER A 194 6.15 -9.51 8.47
CA SER A 194 6.86 -8.52 7.66
C SER A 194 7.88 -7.69 8.45
N TYR A 195 7.66 -7.47 9.76
CA TYR A 195 8.58 -6.79 10.67
C TYR A 195 9.94 -7.52 10.81
N LYS A 196 9.97 -8.82 10.57
CA LYS A 196 11.19 -9.64 10.62
C LYS A 196 12.18 -9.27 9.51
N LEU A 197 11.70 -8.64 8.43
CA LEU A 197 12.57 -8.20 7.34
C LEU A 197 13.65 -7.24 7.83
N PHE A 198 13.31 -6.31 8.74
CA PHE A 198 14.25 -5.29 9.22
C PHE A 198 14.02 -4.87 10.68
N GLU A 199 12.78 -4.67 11.12
CA GLU A 199 12.45 -3.99 12.38
C GLU A 199 12.90 -4.78 13.60
N GLU A 200 12.81 -6.11 13.56
CA GLU A 200 13.13 -7.00 14.68
C GLU A 200 14.63 -6.92 15.08
N LEU A 201 15.52 -6.92 14.09
CA LEU A 201 16.97 -6.95 14.35
C LEU A 201 17.71 -5.67 13.93
N GLY A 202 17.00 -4.67 13.37
CA GLY A 202 17.60 -3.47 12.82
C GLY A 202 18.57 -3.74 11.65
N SER A 203 18.42 -4.89 10.99
CA SER A 203 19.21 -5.29 9.82
C SER A 203 18.37 -6.20 8.92
N TYR A 204 18.60 -6.12 7.60
CA TYR A 204 17.84 -6.92 6.65
C TYR A 204 18.11 -8.42 6.81
N GLN A 205 17.03 -9.19 6.96
CA GLN A 205 17.04 -10.65 7.07
C GLN A 205 16.05 -11.24 6.05
N PRO A 206 16.31 -12.45 5.52
CA PRO A 206 15.27 -13.23 4.87
C PRO A 206 14.10 -13.43 5.84
N CYS A 207 12.87 -13.35 5.32
CA CYS A 207 11.68 -13.55 6.14
C CYS A 207 10.59 -14.28 5.36
N HIS A 208 9.68 -14.88 6.12
CA HIS A 208 8.44 -15.44 5.62
C HIS A 208 7.30 -14.53 6.05
N ILE A 209 6.48 -14.10 5.08
CA ILE A 209 5.35 -13.20 5.32
C ILE A 209 4.08 -13.95 4.99
N LYS A 210 3.17 -14.01 5.97
CA LYS A 210 1.80 -14.49 5.75
C LYS A 210 0.91 -13.33 5.40
N VAL A 211 0.08 -13.52 4.36
CA VAL A 211 -0.90 -12.52 3.93
C VAL A 211 -2.26 -13.17 3.85
N THR A 212 -3.20 -12.67 4.62
CA THR A 212 -4.61 -13.10 4.55
C THR A 212 -5.44 -11.98 3.93
N ILE A 213 -6.07 -12.28 2.81
CA ILE A 213 -6.95 -11.35 2.10
C ILE A 213 -8.39 -11.74 2.48
N HIS A 214 -9.07 -10.84 3.15
CA HIS A 214 -10.41 -11.07 3.65
C HIS A 214 -11.48 -10.70 2.61
N PRO A 215 -12.74 -11.16 2.78
CA PRO A 215 -13.83 -10.77 1.90
C PRO A 215 -14.00 -9.26 1.78
N LEU A 216 -14.32 -8.80 0.57
CA LEU A 216 -14.55 -7.39 0.25
C LEU A 216 -15.74 -6.83 1.04
N VAL A 217 -15.57 -5.64 1.60
CA VAL A 217 -16.59 -4.95 2.39
C VAL A 217 -17.12 -3.74 1.60
N HIS A 218 -18.39 -3.80 1.22
CA HIS A 218 -19.07 -2.78 0.41
C HIS A 218 -19.59 -1.61 1.26
N ILE A 219 -18.69 -0.83 1.87
CA ILE A 219 -19.08 0.30 2.72
C ILE A 219 -19.78 1.41 1.95
N GLU A 220 -19.60 1.49 0.64
CA GLU A 220 -20.25 2.45 -0.24
C GLU A 220 -21.78 2.24 -0.35
N LYS A 221 -22.25 1.05 0.04
CA LYS A 221 -23.68 0.68 0.06
C LYS A 221 -24.33 0.83 1.43
N MET A 222 -23.56 1.22 2.45
CA MET A 222 -23.95 1.29 3.86
C MET A 222 -24.32 2.73 4.25
N ASP A 223 -25.22 2.85 5.22
CA ASP A 223 -25.47 4.12 5.90
C ASP A 223 -24.33 4.47 6.88
N LYS A 224 -24.35 5.65 7.51
CA LYS A 224 -23.29 6.12 8.39
C LYS A 224 -23.12 5.28 9.66
N HIS A 225 -24.19 4.71 10.17
CA HIS A 225 -24.14 3.84 11.35
C HIS A 225 -23.48 2.51 10.98
N GLU A 226 -23.93 1.91 9.88
CA GLU A 226 -23.39 0.68 9.33
C GLU A 226 -21.90 0.83 8.97
N GLN A 227 -21.49 1.96 8.37
CA GLN A 227 -20.09 2.27 8.08
C GLN A 227 -19.23 2.31 9.35
N HIS A 228 -19.76 2.87 10.44
CA HIS A 228 -19.04 2.91 11.72
C HIS A 228 -18.84 1.52 12.32
N GLU A 229 -19.86 0.68 12.28
CA GLU A 229 -19.74 -0.72 12.75
C GLU A 229 -18.86 -1.55 11.84
N ALA A 230 -18.95 -1.37 10.51
CA ALA A 230 -18.07 -2.03 9.54
C ALA A 230 -16.58 -1.66 9.78
N ALA A 231 -16.29 -0.42 10.15
CA ALA A 231 -14.92 0.00 10.47
C ALA A 231 -14.33 -0.79 11.64
N LYS A 232 -15.12 -1.02 12.70
CA LYS A 232 -14.72 -1.85 13.86
C LYS A 232 -14.53 -3.31 13.46
N GLN A 233 -15.48 -3.86 12.68
CA GLN A 233 -15.42 -5.23 12.20
C GLN A 233 -14.19 -5.48 11.31
N ILE A 234 -13.83 -4.52 10.43
CA ILE A 234 -12.63 -4.59 9.61
C ILE A 234 -11.37 -4.64 10.49
N GLU A 235 -11.28 -3.80 11.52
CA GLU A 235 -10.15 -3.83 12.47
C GLU A 235 -10.07 -5.17 13.19
N GLU A 236 -11.18 -5.68 13.73
CA GLU A 236 -11.26 -6.97 14.41
C GLU A 236 -10.91 -8.13 13.47
N THR A 237 -11.40 -8.11 12.23
CA THR A 237 -11.11 -9.12 11.20
C THR A 237 -9.60 -9.17 10.91
N ILE A 238 -8.96 -8.03 10.68
CA ILE A 238 -7.52 -7.96 10.44
C ILE A 238 -6.75 -8.44 11.66
N ARG A 239 -7.15 -8.03 12.87
CA ARG A 239 -6.52 -8.41 14.13
C ARG A 239 -6.61 -9.92 14.41
N SER A 240 -7.73 -10.53 14.10
CA SER A 240 -7.99 -11.94 14.40
C SER A 240 -7.16 -12.92 13.56
N ALA A 241 -6.54 -12.46 12.47
CA ALA A 241 -5.72 -13.27 11.58
C ALA A 241 -4.19 -13.06 11.77
N LEU A 242 -3.78 -12.33 12.83
CA LEU A 242 -2.39 -12.14 13.26
C LEU A 242 -1.82 -13.32 14.12
#